data_3822062145467ac10b70d97df5376fca
#
_entry.id   3822062145467ac10b70d97df5376fca
#
_cell.length_a   1.000
_cell.length_b   1.000
_cell.length_c   1.000
_cell.angle_alpha   90.00
_cell.angle_beta   90.00
_cell.angle_gamma   90.00
#
_symmetry.space_group_name_H-M   'P 1'
#
loop_
_entity.id
_entity.type
_entity.pdbx_description
1 polymer ?
#
loop_
_entity_poly.entity_id
_entity_poly.type
_entity_poly.pdbx_seq_one_letter_code
_entity_poly.pdbx_strand_id
1 'polypeptide(L)'
;MRMSRREMLALSAVAAAAMPLVARADVAGTAPDSLNGLAAAKGLRFGSCLGTGPSGAPRQAGVTGDRANQFDDERLKAIFVRECGVLVPENELKWYAIRPNATDFDFARADKLMAFAAANGLLVRGHTLLWNRDIWMPPWTQSYNFGPQPAKEAERLLTTHIQTVASRYPQVFSWDVVNETIAPKTGEMEASVFTKAIGPEVIDIAFHAARAAAPKAQLVYNDYMSWGLGNKVHRDGVLRLLERLKKNNVPIDALGVQAHIGPGASDSTNTLEGENEVAWRKFLDEVTGLGLDIIITEFDFGDQTLPADAAARDAAVAATAKHYFDVMLSYKNLRYVMAWGMIDKYSWLRDRMPRADGLLKRPLPYDDDYQPKPLREAIAAAFRAAPERRWLLS
;
A
#
# COMPACT_ATOMS: atom_id res chain seq x y z
N MET A 1 -14.62 56.02 -26.56
CA MET A 1 -15.60 55.24 -27.30
C MET A 1 -16.08 54.12 -26.38
N ARG A 2 -17.29 54.22 -25.79
CA ARG A 2 -17.81 53.23 -24.83
C ARG A 2 -18.54 52.15 -25.61
N MET A 3 -18.07 50.92 -25.57
CA MET A 3 -18.71 49.76 -26.15
C MET A 3 -20.04 49.46 -25.42
N SER A 4 -21.08 49.15 -26.17
CA SER A 4 -22.43 48.91 -25.64
C SER A 4 -22.53 47.48 -25.05
N ARG A 5 -23.47 47.27 -24.10
CA ARG A 5 -23.71 45.96 -23.46
C ARG A 5 -24.11 44.83 -24.44
N ARG A 6 -24.45 45.15 -25.68
CA ARG A 6 -24.78 44.16 -26.73
C ARG A 6 -23.55 43.60 -27.45
N GLU A 7 -22.41 44.33 -27.44
CA GLU A 7 -21.20 43.87 -28.07
C GLU A 7 -20.37 42.93 -27.15
N MET A 8 -20.63 42.91 -25.83
CA MET A 8 -20.03 41.99 -24.88
C MET A 8 -20.69 40.59 -24.80
N LEU A 9 -21.83 40.39 -25.46
CA LEU A 9 -22.55 39.09 -25.45
C LEU A 9 -22.29 38.24 -26.71
N ALA A 10 -21.46 38.72 -27.66
CA ALA A 10 -21.20 38.03 -28.92
C ALA A 10 -19.87 37.27 -28.97
N LEU A 11 -19.09 37.18 -27.87
CA LEU A 11 -17.75 36.55 -27.85
C LEU A 11 -17.62 35.36 -26.85
N SER A 12 -18.73 34.70 -26.52
CA SER A 12 -18.75 33.50 -25.65
C SER A 12 -19.34 32.27 -26.35
N ALA A 13 -19.21 32.15 -27.64
CA ALA A 13 -19.39 30.89 -28.34
C ALA A 13 -18.01 30.18 -28.46
N VAL A 14 -17.46 29.71 -27.33
CA VAL A 14 -16.39 28.73 -27.37
C VAL A 14 -17.00 27.42 -27.86
N ALA A 15 -16.61 27.02 -29.05
CA ALA A 15 -16.94 25.76 -29.65
C ALA A 15 -16.61 24.64 -28.63
N ALA A 16 -17.63 23.95 -28.17
CA ALA A 16 -17.50 22.65 -27.53
C ALA A 16 -16.98 21.71 -28.65
N ALA A 17 -15.65 21.62 -28.77
CA ALA A 17 -15.04 20.55 -29.55
C ALA A 17 -15.48 19.25 -28.89
N ALA A 18 -16.32 18.47 -29.57
CA ALA A 18 -16.63 17.10 -29.22
C ALA A 18 -15.29 16.37 -29.13
N MET A 19 -14.82 16.09 -27.92
CA MET A 19 -13.75 15.12 -27.71
C MET A 19 -14.24 13.82 -28.35
N PRO A 20 -13.42 13.19 -29.22
CA PRO A 20 -13.76 11.88 -29.72
C PRO A 20 -14.01 10.99 -28.51
N LEU A 21 -15.12 10.22 -28.51
CA LEU A 21 -15.31 9.10 -27.60
C LEU A 21 -14.06 8.20 -27.80
N VAL A 22 -13.09 8.35 -26.94
CA VAL A 22 -12.04 7.33 -26.79
C VAL A 22 -12.80 6.07 -26.47
N ALA A 23 -12.74 5.07 -27.36
CA ALA A 23 -13.27 3.75 -27.11
C ALA A 23 -12.87 3.39 -25.68
N ARG A 24 -13.85 3.04 -24.83
CA ARG A 24 -13.60 2.57 -23.46
C ARG A 24 -12.53 1.50 -23.58
N ALA A 25 -11.29 1.82 -23.22
CA ALA A 25 -10.29 0.79 -22.97
C ALA A 25 -10.92 -0.17 -21.98
N ASP A 26 -10.85 -1.46 -22.24
CA ASP A 26 -11.34 -2.46 -21.31
C ASP A 26 -10.73 -2.15 -19.95
N VAL A 27 -11.59 -1.85 -18.99
CA VAL A 27 -11.12 -1.47 -17.64
C VAL A 27 -10.37 -2.65 -17.07
N ALA A 28 -9.13 -2.45 -16.67
CA ALA A 28 -8.27 -3.52 -16.16
C ALA A 28 -8.95 -4.31 -15.06
N GLY A 29 -8.72 -5.62 -15.03
CA GLY A 29 -9.25 -6.53 -14.01
C GLY A 29 -10.77 -6.69 -14.00
N THR A 30 -11.46 -6.43 -15.12
CA THR A 30 -12.94 -6.60 -15.21
C THR A 30 -13.39 -7.97 -15.71
N ALA A 31 -12.47 -8.82 -16.19
CA ALA A 31 -12.82 -10.19 -16.57
C ALA A 31 -13.45 -10.91 -15.37
N PRO A 32 -14.61 -11.58 -15.53
CA PRO A 32 -15.35 -12.18 -14.40
C PRO A 32 -14.56 -13.22 -13.60
N ASP A 33 -13.55 -13.85 -14.21
CA ASP A 33 -12.66 -14.84 -13.61
C ASP A 33 -11.34 -14.26 -13.10
N SER A 34 -11.08 -12.96 -13.32
CA SER A 34 -9.92 -12.27 -12.76
C SER A 34 -10.08 -12.05 -11.25
N LEU A 35 -8.97 -11.91 -10.52
CA LEU A 35 -9.03 -11.66 -9.09
C LEU A 35 -9.81 -10.38 -8.76
N ASN A 36 -9.60 -9.29 -9.51
CA ASN A 36 -10.37 -8.07 -9.31
C ASN A 36 -11.83 -8.20 -9.75
N GLY A 37 -12.14 -8.96 -10.81
CA GLY A 37 -13.52 -9.23 -11.23
C GLY A 37 -14.30 -9.97 -10.14
N LEU A 38 -13.71 -11.01 -9.56
CA LEU A 38 -14.28 -11.76 -8.43
C LEU A 38 -14.43 -10.89 -7.18
N ALA A 39 -13.44 -10.06 -6.87
CA ALA A 39 -13.50 -9.10 -5.77
C ALA A 39 -14.60 -8.06 -6.01
N ALA A 40 -14.69 -7.50 -7.22
CA ALA A 40 -15.67 -6.48 -7.59
C ALA A 40 -17.11 -6.99 -7.48
N ALA A 41 -17.37 -8.24 -7.83
CA ALA A 41 -18.66 -8.90 -7.64
C ALA A 41 -19.14 -8.93 -6.17
N LYS A 42 -18.21 -8.73 -5.23
CA LYS A 42 -18.48 -8.68 -3.78
C LYS A 42 -18.36 -7.27 -3.19
N GLY A 43 -18.19 -6.24 -4.02
CA GLY A 43 -17.97 -4.86 -3.57
C GLY A 43 -16.58 -4.62 -2.98
N LEU A 44 -15.60 -5.43 -3.39
CA LEU A 44 -14.17 -5.32 -3.04
C LEU A 44 -13.37 -4.84 -4.26
N ARG A 45 -12.09 -4.52 -4.03
CA ARG A 45 -11.10 -4.38 -5.10
C ARG A 45 -9.85 -5.19 -4.79
N PHE A 46 -9.29 -5.77 -5.85
CA PHE A 46 -8.00 -6.45 -5.80
C PHE A 46 -6.98 -5.66 -6.62
N GLY A 47 -5.75 -5.63 -6.15
CA GLY A 47 -4.63 -5.01 -6.85
C GLY A 47 -3.30 -5.53 -6.38
N SER A 48 -2.23 -4.89 -6.86
CA SER A 48 -0.88 -5.25 -6.47
C SER A 48 0.06 -4.05 -6.55
N CYS A 49 1.25 -4.18 -5.94
CA CYS A 49 2.33 -3.26 -6.24
C CYS A 49 2.94 -3.55 -7.62
N LEU A 50 3.50 -2.50 -8.22
CA LEU A 50 4.30 -2.55 -9.44
C LEU A 50 5.43 -1.54 -9.32
N GLY A 51 6.66 -1.95 -9.67
CA GLY A 51 7.85 -1.10 -9.62
C GLY A 51 8.47 -0.86 -10.99
N THR A 52 9.15 0.28 -11.15
CA THR A 52 9.81 0.68 -12.42
C THR A 52 11.31 0.37 -12.46
N GLY A 53 11.81 -0.48 -11.58
CA GLY A 53 13.22 -0.88 -11.52
C GLY A 53 13.83 -0.77 -10.13
N PRO A 54 15.15 -0.70 -9.99
CA PRO A 54 15.84 -0.69 -8.70
C PRO A 54 15.24 0.36 -7.77
N SER A 55 15.00 -0.03 -6.52
CA SER A 55 14.23 0.80 -5.58
C SER A 55 14.89 2.15 -5.28
N GLY A 56 16.23 2.27 -5.42
CA GLY A 56 16.97 3.40 -4.86
C GLY A 56 16.94 3.46 -3.34
N ALA A 57 16.33 2.44 -2.69
CA ALA A 57 16.26 2.35 -1.24
C ALA A 57 17.65 2.42 -0.62
N PRO A 58 17.80 3.06 0.54
CA PRO A 58 19.03 3.00 1.31
C PRO A 58 19.43 1.53 1.47
N ARG A 59 20.66 1.18 1.05
CA ARG A 59 21.12 -0.21 1.11
C ARG A 59 21.20 -0.63 2.58
N GLN A 60 20.34 -1.55 2.97
CA GLN A 60 20.56 -2.32 4.20
C GLN A 60 21.65 -3.36 3.90
N ALA A 61 22.58 -3.54 4.85
CA ALA A 61 23.60 -4.60 4.76
C ALA A 61 22.92 -5.96 4.53
N GLY A 62 23.27 -6.65 3.46
CA GLY A 62 22.74 -7.97 3.10
C GLY A 62 21.67 -8.00 2.01
N VAL A 63 21.19 -6.87 1.50
CA VAL A 63 20.31 -6.84 0.32
C VAL A 63 21.18 -6.81 -0.93
N THR A 64 21.41 -7.97 -1.53
CA THR A 64 22.16 -8.13 -2.78
C THR A 64 21.16 -8.45 -3.90
N GLY A 65 20.65 -7.48 -4.60
CA GLY A 65 19.81 -7.77 -5.76
C GLY A 65 19.37 -6.49 -6.47
N ASP A 66 19.88 -6.27 -7.68
CA ASP A 66 19.19 -5.47 -8.67
C ASP A 66 17.98 -6.30 -9.11
N ARG A 67 16.84 -6.11 -8.43
CA ARG A 67 15.58 -6.68 -8.94
C ARG A 67 15.40 -6.16 -10.35
N ALA A 68 15.25 -7.10 -11.30
CA ALA A 68 14.98 -6.77 -12.68
C ALA A 68 13.83 -5.76 -12.78
N ASN A 69 13.90 -4.86 -13.75
CA ASN A 69 12.87 -3.87 -13.93
C ASN A 69 11.52 -4.55 -14.27
N GLN A 70 10.64 -4.61 -13.29
CA GLN A 70 9.31 -5.20 -13.44
C GLN A 70 8.53 -4.54 -14.58
N PHE A 71 8.68 -3.23 -14.74
CA PHE A 71 7.93 -2.44 -15.71
C PHE A 71 8.30 -2.74 -17.16
N ASP A 72 9.47 -3.29 -17.42
CA ASP A 72 9.91 -3.66 -18.77
C ASP A 72 9.47 -5.09 -19.16
N ASP A 73 8.86 -5.83 -18.23
CA ASP A 73 8.33 -7.17 -18.47
C ASP A 73 6.88 -7.12 -18.97
N GLU A 74 6.68 -7.31 -20.28
CA GLU A 74 5.35 -7.27 -20.92
C GLU A 74 4.43 -8.40 -20.42
N ARG A 75 4.98 -9.58 -20.06
CA ARG A 75 4.19 -10.70 -19.55
C ARG A 75 3.65 -10.39 -18.15
N LEU A 76 4.49 -9.78 -17.29
CA LEU A 76 4.03 -9.30 -15.98
C LEU A 76 2.94 -8.25 -16.14
N LYS A 77 3.13 -7.26 -17.01
CA LYS A 77 2.12 -6.21 -17.24
C LYS A 77 0.80 -6.77 -17.76
N ALA A 78 0.85 -7.77 -18.64
CA ALA A 78 -0.36 -8.44 -19.14
C ALA A 78 -1.12 -9.16 -18.02
N ILE A 79 -0.42 -9.88 -17.12
CA ILE A 79 -1.03 -10.50 -15.94
C ILE A 79 -1.58 -9.44 -14.99
N PHE A 80 -0.82 -8.36 -14.75
CA PHE A 80 -1.23 -7.26 -13.88
C PHE A 80 -2.55 -6.63 -14.36
N VAL A 81 -2.63 -6.26 -15.64
CA VAL A 81 -3.84 -5.67 -16.24
C VAL A 81 -5.01 -6.63 -16.24
N ARG A 82 -4.77 -7.94 -16.44
CA ARG A 82 -5.82 -8.96 -16.36
C ARG A 82 -6.38 -9.11 -14.95
N GLU A 83 -5.53 -9.20 -13.94
CA GLU A 83 -5.91 -9.60 -12.58
C GLU A 83 -6.24 -8.43 -11.65
N CYS A 84 -5.62 -7.26 -11.86
CA CYS A 84 -5.66 -6.14 -10.93
C CYS A 84 -6.58 -5.02 -11.41
N GLY A 85 -7.34 -4.42 -10.48
CA GLY A 85 -8.07 -3.17 -10.69
C GLY A 85 -7.42 -1.98 -9.97
N VAL A 86 -6.39 -2.24 -9.14
CA VAL A 86 -5.67 -1.22 -8.38
C VAL A 86 -4.16 -1.41 -8.53
N LEU A 87 -3.45 -0.31 -8.74
CA LEU A 87 -2.00 -0.23 -8.76
C LEU A 87 -1.50 0.48 -7.51
N VAL A 88 -0.44 -0.07 -6.89
CA VAL A 88 0.33 0.58 -5.81
C VAL A 88 1.76 0.77 -6.33
N PRO A 89 2.32 1.99 -6.40
CA PRO A 89 3.74 2.19 -6.69
C PRO A 89 4.59 1.52 -5.60
N GLU A 90 5.46 0.57 -5.99
CA GLU A 90 6.23 -0.21 -5.01
C GLU A 90 7.22 0.66 -4.23
N ASN A 91 7.91 1.57 -4.94
CA ASN A 91 8.95 2.41 -4.36
C ASN A 91 8.89 3.88 -4.80
N GLU A 92 8.20 4.17 -5.89
CA GLU A 92 8.31 5.38 -6.69
C GLU A 92 7.74 6.63 -6.00
N LEU A 93 6.94 6.46 -4.94
CA LEU A 93 6.39 7.56 -4.12
C LEU A 93 7.06 7.69 -2.75
N LYS A 94 8.05 6.84 -2.44
CA LYS A 94 8.79 6.93 -1.17
C LYS A 94 9.79 8.08 -1.21
N TRP A 95 10.08 8.68 -0.05
CA TRP A 95 10.99 9.83 0.08
C TRP A 95 12.32 9.62 -0.63
N TYR A 96 12.97 8.47 -0.45
CA TYR A 96 14.26 8.18 -1.08
C TYR A 96 14.22 8.09 -2.60
N ALA A 97 13.03 7.88 -3.18
CA ALA A 97 12.86 7.80 -4.63
C ALA A 97 12.56 9.16 -5.26
N ILE A 98 11.82 10.03 -4.55
CA ILE A 98 11.36 11.31 -5.10
C ILE A 98 12.01 12.55 -4.51
N ARG A 99 12.79 12.44 -3.42
CA ARG A 99 13.43 13.56 -2.72
C ARG A 99 14.95 13.43 -2.74
N PRO A 100 15.64 13.81 -3.85
CA PRO A 100 17.11 13.73 -3.92
C PRO A 100 17.79 14.68 -2.91
N ASN A 101 17.13 15.76 -2.50
CA ASN A 101 17.56 16.72 -1.50
C ASN A 101 16.37 17.43 -0.86
N ALA A 102 16.63 18.42 0.00
CA ALA A 102 15.59 19.14 0.76
C ALA A 102 14.66 20.01 -0.12
N THR A 103 15.08 20.41 -1.32
CA THR A 103 14.36 21.35 -2.20
C THR A 103 13.74 20.68 -3.41
N ASP A 104 14.40 19.70 -3.98
CA ASP A 104 14.05 19.14 -5.29
C ASP A 104 13.18 17.89 -5.17
N PHE A 105 12.44 17.64 -6.23
CA PHE A 105 11.60 16.44 -6.41
C PHE A 105 11.87 15.82 -7.78
N ASP A 106 12.00 14.50 -7.84
CA ASP A 106 12.03 13.71 -9.07
C ASP A 106 10.80 12.81 -9.13
N PHE A 107 9.89 13.11 -10.04
CA PHE A 107 8.64 12.37 -10.22
C PHE A 107 8.66 11.44 -11.45
N ALA A 108 9.76 11.40 -12.22
CA ALA A 108 9.79 10.71 -13.51
C ALA A 108 9.33 9.25 -13.44
N ARG A 109 9.77 8.52 -12.41
CA ARG A 109 9.38 7.12 -12.20
C ARG A 109 7.93 6.98 -11.75
N ALA A 110 7.47 7.83 -10.84
CA ALA A 110 6.08 7.83 -10.39
C ALA A 110 5.12 8.20 -11.52
N ASP A 111 5.44 9.24 -12.31
CA ASP A 111 4.66 9.66 -13.49
C ASP A 111 4.50 8.52 -14.50
N LYS A 112 5.55 7.68 -14.71
CA LYS A 112 5.48 6.51 -15.58
C LYS A 112 4.41 5.50 -15.12
N LEU A 113 4.33 5.22 -13.81
CA LEU A 113 3.29 4.35 -13.25
C LEU A 113 1.90 4.97 -13.30
N MET A 114 1.78 6.27 -13.05
CA MET A 114 0.49 6.98 -13.15
C MET A 114 -0.04 6.98 -14.59
N ALA A 115 0.85 7.16 -15.58
CA ALA A 115 0.48 7.06 -16.99
C ALA A 115 0.02 5.64 -17.36
N PHE A 116 0.73 4.60 -16.87
CA PHE A 116 0.33 3.21 -17.07
C PHE A 116 -1.04 2.90 -16.44
N ALA A 117 -1.27 3.36 -15.22
CA ALA A 117 -2.54 3.18 -14.55
C ALA A 117 -3.69 3.85 -15.33
N ALA A 118 -3.50 5.09 -15.78
CA ALA A 118 -4.49 5.82 -16.56
C ALA A 118 -4.78 5.14 -17.91
N ALA A 119 -3.74 4.67 -18.61
CA ALA A 119 -3.89 3.99 -19.90
C ALA A 119 -4.66 2.66 -19.81
N ASN A 120 -4.65 2.00 -18.63
CA ASN A 120 -5.30 0.72 -18.40
C ASN A 120 -6.55 0.82 -17.50
N GLY A 121 -7.00 2.00 -17.13
CA GLY A 121 -8.18 2.18 -16.28
C GLY A 121 -8.02 1.66 -14.85
N LEU A 122 -6.77 1.59 -14.34
CA LEU A 122 -6.47 1.17 -12.98
C LEU A 122 -6.71 2.32 -11.99
N LEU A 123 -7.30 2.01 -10.84
CA LEU A 123 -7.25 2.88 -9.67
C LEU A 123 -5.83 2.89 -9.09
N VAL A 124 -5.47 3.94 -8.34
CA VAL A 124 -4.14 4.04 -7.75
C VAL A 124 -4.23 4.28 -6.24
N ARG A 125 -3.51 3.47 -5.45
CA ARG A 125 -3.17 3.76 -4.04
C ARG A 125 -1.77 4.35 -3.97
N GLY A 126 -1.60 5.42 -3.22
CA GLY A 126 -0.30 6.05 -2.99
C GLY A 126 0.42 5.44 -1.77
N HIS A 127 1.65 5.02 -1.96
CA HIS A 127 2.50 4.44 -0.91
C HIS A 127 3.91 5.03 -1.00
N THR A 128 4.39 5.79 -0.03
CA THR A 128 3.77 6.32 1.19
C THR A 128 4.22 7.78 1.40
N LEU A 129 3.38 8.62 2.02
CA LEU A 129 3.73 10.03 2.24
C LEU A 129 4.78 10.21 3.35
N LEU A 130 4.77 9.38 4.39
CA LEU A 130 5.78 9.35 5.43
C LEU A 130 6.07 7.91 5.90
N TRP A 131 7.26 7.40 5.60
CA TRP A 131 7.77 6.22 6.29
C TRP A 131 8.60 6.67 7.47
N ASN A 132 7.98 6.71 8.66
CA ASN A 132 8.52 7.38 9.83
C ASN A 132 9.63 6.58 10.55
N ARG A 133 10.63 6.14 9.79
CA ARG A 133 11.82 5.41 10.27
C ARG A 133 13.07 5.92 9.56
N ASP A 134 14.08 6.34 10.31
CA ASP A 134 15.31 6.94 9.78
C ASP A 134 16.01 6.07 8.71
N ILE A 135 15.94 4.74 8.87
CA ILE A 135 16.56 3.79 7.93
C ILE A 135 15.92 3.79 6.52
N TRP A 136 14.71 4.33 6.40
CA TRP A 136 13.96 4.42 5.13
C TRP A 136 13.86 5.86 4.60
N MET A 137 14.44 6.80 5.32
CA MET A 137 14.54 8.17 4.84
C MET A 137 15.79 8.35 3.97
N PRO A 138 15.77 9.30 3.01
CA PRO A 138 16.98 9.60 2.23
C PRO A 138 18.11 10.04 3.17
N PRO A 139 19.37 9.67 2.89
CA PRO A 139 20.51 9.97 3.78
C PRO A 139 20.66 11.43 4.16
N TRP A 140 20.30 12.37 3.27
CA TRP A 140 20.39 13.80 3.52
C TRP A 140 19.51 14.27 4.70
N THR A 141 18.42 13.56 5.02
CA THR A 141 17.54 13.91 6.15
C THR A 141 18.25 13.80 7.50
N GLN A 142 19.21 12.87 7.61
CA GLN A 142 19.99 12.62 8.83
C GLN A 142 20.99 13.75 9.12
N SER A 143 21.45 14.43 8.07
CA SER A 143 22.39 15.55 8.18
C SER A 143 21.73 16.92 7.99
N TYR A 144 20.40 16.94 7.83
CA TYR A 144 19.67 18.19 7.61
C TYR A 144 19.72 19.09 8.84
N ASN A 145 20.10 20.35 8.64
CA ASN A 145 20.13 21.34 9.70
C ASN A 145 18.73 21.98 9.87
N PHE A 146 18.01 21.55 10.88
CA PHE A 146 16.69 22.11 11.21
C PHE A 146 16.75 23.54 11.83
N GLY A 147 17.92 24.12 11.99
CA GLY A 147 18.10 25.50 12.46
C GLY A 147 17.66 25.75 13.91
N PRO A 148 17.44 27.04 14.28
CA PRO A 148 17.12 27.43 15.66
C PRO A 148 15.69 27.13 16.11
N GLN A 149 14.79 26.73 15.17
CA GLN A 149 13.40 26.33 15.44
C GLN A 149 13.12 24.96 14.83
N PRO A 150 13.73 23.89 15.36
CA PRO A 150 13.74 22.58 14.69
C PRO A 150 12.35 22.00 14.47
N ALA A 151 11.43 22.15 15.40
CA ALA A 151 10.06 21.66 15.25
C ALA A 151 9.34 22.33 14.07
N LYS A 152 9.45 23.65 13.96
CA LYS A 152 8.81 24.41 12.88
C LYS A 152 9.39 24.07 11.50
N GLU A 153 10.71 23.91 11.43
CA GLU A 153 11.36 23.56 10.17
C GLU A 153 11.08 22.13 9.75
N ALA A 154 11.02 21.19 10.70
CA ALA A 154 10.63 19.81 10.45
C ALA A 154 9.17 19.73 9.97
N GLU A 155 8.25 20.45 10.60
CA GLU A 155 6.86 20.56 10.15
C GLU A 155 6.78 21.13 8.73
N ARG A 156 7.51 22.23 8.44
CA ARG A 156 7.55 22.80 7.08
C ARG A 156 8.05 21.79 6.04
N LEU A 157 9.13 21.07 6.34
CA LEU A 157 9.73 20.10 5.45
C LEU A 157 8.77 18.93 5.15
N LEU A 158 8.10 18.41 6.19
CA LEU A 158 7.13 17.34 6.11
C LEU A 158 5.86 17.76 5.34
N THR A 159 5.28 18.89 5.73
CA THR A 159 4.03 19.37 5.09
C THR A 159 4.26 19.78 3.64
N THR A 160 5.40 20.40 3.31
CA THR A 160 5.78 20.68 1.92
C THR A 160 5.86 19.39 1.09
N HIS A 161 6.47 18.34 1.63
CA HIS A 161 6.53 17.05 0.93
C HIS A 161 5.14 16.47 0.67
N ILE A 162 4.33 16.37 1.73
CA ILE A 162 2.98 15.77 1.64
C ILE A 162 2.11 16.56 0.66
N GLN A 163 2.10 17.88 0.77
CA GLN A 163 1.32 18.75 -0.12
C GLN A 163 1.77 18.63 -1.57
N THR A 164 3.09 18.67 -1.82
CA THR A 164 3.62 18.56 -3.19
C THR A 164 3.25 17.22 -3.83
N VAL A 165 3.45 16.12 -3.11
CA VAL A 165 3.20 14.76 -3.63
C VAL A 165 1.71 14.50 -3.82
N ALA A 166 0.89 14.74 -2.80
CA ALA A 166 -0.53 14.43 -2.84
C ALA A 166 -1.30 15.33 -3.82
N SER A 167 -0.95 16.62 -3.92
CA SER A 167 -1.59 17.54 -4.89
C SER A 167 -1.19 17.23 -6.33
N ARG A 168 0.02 16.65 -6.57
CA ARG A 168 0.43 16.25 -7.91
C ARG A 168 -0.42 15.12 -8.48
N TYR A 169 -0.91 14.23 -7.62
CA TYR A 169 -1.62 13.01 -8.01
C TYR A 169 -3.06 12.98 -7.47
N PRO A 170 -3.94 13.89 -7.93
CA PRO A 170 -5.32 13.96 -7.44
C PRO A 170 -6.17 12.72 -7.78
N GLN A 171 -5.71 11.87 -8.71
CA GLN A 171 -6.32 10.59 -9.07
C GLN A 171 -6.06 9.48 -8.04
N VAL A 172 -5.15 9.67 -7.08
CA VAL A 172 -4.90 8.70 -6.01
C VAL A 172 -6.07 8.73 -5.03
N PHE A 173 -6.80 7.61 -4.95
CA PHE A 173 -8.02 7.52 -4.15
C PHE A 173 -7.79 7.13 -2.69
N SER A 174 -6.62 6.58 -2.35
CA SER A 174 -6.25 6.14 -1.00
C SER A 174 -4.74 6.34 -0.81
N TRP A 175 -4.34 6.98 0.30
CA TRP A 175 -2.94 7.24 0.64
C TRP A 175 -2.54 6.53 1.92
N ASP A 176 -1.45 5.79 1.90
CA ASP A 176 -0.70 5.47 3.11
C ASP A 176 0.00 6.75 3.57
N VAL A 177 -0.65 7.46 4.50
CA VAL A 177 -0.14 8.75 5.00
C VAL A 177 1.09 8.52 5.85
N VAL A 178 1.00 7.57 6.77
CA VAL A 178 2.11 7.16 7.64
C VAL A 178 2.27 5.65 7.60
N ASN A 179 3.51 5.21 7.44
CA ASN A 179 3.90 3.81 7.39
C ASN A 179 4.82 3.44 8.55
N GLU A 180 4.53 2.33 9.25
CA GLU A 180 5.41 1.64 10.20
C GLU A 180 6.00 2.55 11.30
N THR A 181 5.16 3.28 12.01
CA THR A 181 5.67 4.19 13.06
C THR A 181 5.72 3.58 14.46
N ILE A 182 5.16 2.37 14.65
CA ILE A 182 5.15 1.69 15.95
C ILE A 182 6.23 0.60 15.98
N ALA A 183 7.12 0.69 16.98
CA ALA A 183 8.16 -0.32 17.20
C ALA A 183 7.54 -1.64 17.71
N PRO A 184 7.73 -2.78 17.02
CA PRO A 184 7.03 -4.02 17.35
C PRO A 184 7.40 -4.61 18.71
N LYS A 185 8.62 -4.32 19.21
CA LYS A 185 9.11 -4.85 20.48
C LYS A 185 8.65 -4.07 21.70
N THR A 186 8.38 -2.77 21.54
CA THR A 186 8.04 -1.88 22.66
C THR A 186 6.61 -1.36 22.57
N GLY A 187 6.00 -1.36 21.39
CA GLY A 187 4.70 -0.75 21.13
C GLY A 187 4.73 0.78 21.19
N GLU A 188 5.92 1.37 21.27
CA GLU A 188 6.12 2.82 21.28
C GLU A 188 6.40 3.35 19.88
N MET A 189 6.29 4.67 19.71
CA MET A 189 6.59 5.31 18.43
C MET A 189 8.11 5.21 18.13
N GLU A 190 8.43 4.84 16.89
CA GLU A 190 9.82 4.81 16.39
C GLU A 190 10.45 6.21 16.41
N ALA A 191 11.70 6.27 16.80
CA ALA A 191 12.46 7.50 16.73
C ALA A 191 12.91 7.78 15.29
N SER A 192 12.53 8.94 14.76
CA SER A 192 12.96 9.47 13.46
C SER A 192 13.46 10.89 13.59
N VAL A 193 14.05 11.44 12.52
CA VAL A 193 14.44 12.86 12.49
C VAL A 193 13.24 13.77 12.77
N PHE A 194 12.04 13.39 12.32
CA PHE A 194 10.83 14.15 12.55
C PHE A 194 10.28 13.99 13.96
N THR A 195 10.22 12.76 14.51
CA THR A 195 9.77 12.56 15.90
C THR A 195 10.72 13.19 16.91
N LYS A 196 12.02 13.24 16.63
CA LYS A 196 13.01 13.94 17.48
C LYS A 196 12.81 15.46 17.48
N ALA A 197 12.41 16.03 16.34
CA ALA A 197 12.24 17.48 16.19
C ALA A 197 10.87 17.97 16.64
N ILE A 198 9.79 17.22 16.38
CA ILE A 198 8.38 17.62 16.60
C ILE A 198 7.77 16.93 17.81
N GLY A 199 8.08 15.66 18.04
CA GLY A 199 7.37 14.81 18.98
C GLY A 199 6.33 13.91 18.29
N PRO A 200 5.42 13.27 19.07
CA PRO A 200 4.40 12.36 18.55
C PRO A 200 3.35 13.05 17.66
N GLU A 201 3.26 14.37 17.70
CA GLU A 201 2.36 15.20 16.89
C GLU A 201 2.71 15.16 15.40
N VAL A 202 3.88 14.66 15.04
CA VAL A 202 4.29 14.45 13.62
C VAL A 202 3.25 13.67 12.83
N ILE A 203 2.58 12.68 13.45
CA ILE A 203 1.55 11.87 12.81
C ILE A 203 0.30 12.70 12.55
N ASP A 204 -0.14 13.49 13.53
CA ASP A 204 -1.30 14.37 13.43
C ASP A 204 -1.10 15.40 12.30
N ILE A 205 0.08 16.03 12.26
CA ILE A 205 0.49 16.97 11.21
C ILE A 205 0.45 16.31 9.82
N ALA A 206 0.98 15.09 9.71
CA ALA A 206 0.99 14.37 8.43
C ALA A 206 -0.42 14.11 7.91
N PHE A 207 -1.35 13.63 8.74
CA PHE A 207 -2.73 13.38 8.34
C PHE A 207 -3.49 14.66 8.01
N HIS A 208 -3.33 15.74 8.77
CA HIS A 208 -3.95 17.02 8.44
C HIS A 208 -3.42 17.61 7.13
N ALA A 209 -2.11 17.54 6.89
CA ALA A 209 -1.52 17.97 5.62
C ALA A 209 -2.02 17.14 4.43
N ALA A 210 -2.14 15.81 4.61
CA ALA A 210 -2.65 14.91 3.60
C ALA A 210 -4.13 15.18 3.28
N ARG A 211 -4.98 15.42 4.28
CA ARG A 211 -6.39 15.76 4.08
C ARG A 211 -6.56 17.09 3.35
N ALA A 212 -5.72 18.08 3.67
CA ALA A 212 -5.75 19.37 2.97
C ALA A 212 -5.34 19.23 1.49
N ALA A 213 -4.36 18.38 1.18
CA ALA A 213 -3.86 18.18 -0.19
C ALA A 213 -4.70 17.21 -1.02
N ALA A 214 -5.33 16.21 -0.37
CA ALA A 214 -6.14 15.17 -1.00
C ALA A 214 -7.50 15.02 -0.28
N PRO A 215 -8.41 16.00 -0.39
CA PRO A 215 -9.63 16.09 0.45
C PRO A 215 -10.60 14.92 0.27
N LYS A 216 -10.55 14.22 -0.86
CA LYS A 216 -11.44 13.09 -1.18
C LYS A 216 -10.77 11.72 -1.00
N ALA A 217 -9.46 11.68 -0.83
CA ALA A 217 -8.75 10.41 -0.69
C ALA A 217 -8.99 9.78 0.68
N GLN A 218 -9.04 8.45 0.72
CA GLN A 218 -8.96 7.69 1.97
C GLN A 218 -7.57 7.82 2.57
N LEU A 219 -7.47 8.15 3.85
CA LEU A 219 -6.21 8.34 4.57
C LEU A 219 -5.95 7.17 5.52
N VAL A 220 -4.82 6.52 5.35
CA VAL A 220 -4.49 5.23 5.96
C VAL A 220 -3.25 5.34 6.83
N TYR A 221 -3.29 4.74 8.01
CA TYR A 221 -2.10 4.33 8.75
C TYR A 221 -1.78 2.89 8.35
N ASN A 222 -0.58 2.60 7.85
CA ASN A 222 -0.18 1.29 7.33
C ASN A 222 0.92 0.66 8.19
N ASP A 223 0.76 -0.62 8.59
CA ASP A 223 1.76 -1.27 9.44
C ASP A 223 1.72 -2.82 9.29
N TYR A 224 2.78 -3.51 9.79
CA TYR A 224 3.01 -4.95 9.62
C TYR A 224 2.68 -5.80 10.86
N MET A 225 1.81 -5.32 11.75
CA MET A 225 1.34 -6.14 12.87
C MET A 225 0.69 -7.44 12.40
N SER A 226 0.85 -8.51 13.16
CA SER A 226 0.27 -9.82 12.86
C SER A 226 -0.49 -10.42 14.05
N TRP A 227 -1.12 -11.57 13.84
CA TRP A 227 -1.96 -12.26 14.83
C TRP A 227 -1.18 -12.96 15.93
N GLY A 228 0.08 -13.34 15.72
CA GLY A 228 0.86 -14.10 16.71
C GLY A 228 0.84 -13.46 18.10
N LEU A 229 0.83 -14.28 19.16
CA LEU A 229 0.81 -13.77 20.53
C LEU A 229 2.02 -12.89 20.84
N GLY A 230 3.19 -13.18 20.25
CA GLY A 230 4.38 -12.34 20.33
C GLY A 230 4.22 -10.93 19.73
N ASN A 231 3.25 -10.74 18.85
CA ASN A 231 2.92 -9.44 18.24
C ASN A 231 1.91 -8.61 19.05
N LYS A 232 1.48 -9.09 20.22
CA LYS A 232 0.51 -8.36 21.06
C LYS A 232 0.98 -6.95 21.40
N VAL A 233 2.26 -6.78 21.74
CA VAL A 233 2.85 -5.46 22.06
C VAL A 233 2.73 -4.50 20.88
N HIS A 234 2.99 -4.98 19.69
CA HIS A 234 2.84 -4.20 18.46
C HIS A 234 1.37 -3.81 18.21
N ARG A 235 0.45 -4.78 18.25
CA ARG A 235 -0.99 -4.51 18.08
C ARG A 235 -1.52 -3.51 19.10
N ASP A 236 -1.14 -3.67 20.37
CA ASP A 236 -1.53 -2.75 21.44
C ASP A 236 -1.01 -1.33 21.19
N GLY A 237 0.23 -1.21 20.69
CA GLY A 237 0.83 0.08 20.31
C GLY A 237 0.10 0.75 19.16
N VAL A 238 -0.22 -0.02 18.12
CA VAL A 238 -1.00 0.46 16.97
C VAL A 238 -2.39 0.91 17.44
N LEU A 239 -3.08 0.11 18.25
CA LEU A 239 -4.41 0.46 18.75
C LEU A 239 -4.38 1.77 19.56
N ARG A 240 -3.42 1.92 20.50
CA ARG A 240 -3.25 3.18 21.24
C ARG A 240 -3.03 4.39 20.33
N LEU A 241 -2.25 4.21 19.25
CA LEU A 241 -2.07 5.27 18.25
C LEU A 241 -3.40 5.62 17.59
N LEU A 242 -4.16 4.64 17.10
CA LEU A 242 -5.46 4.86 16.44
C LEU A 242 -6.47 5.55 17.36
N GLU A 243 -6.57 5.10 18.62
CA GLU A 243 -7.41 5.71 19.66
C GLU A 243 -7.03 7.19 19.88
N ARG A 244 -5.73 7.48 19.98
CA ARG A 244 -5.22 8.86 20.14
C ARG A 244 -5.60 9.72 18.94
N LEU A 245 -5.39 9.23 17.72
CA LEU A 245 -5.73 9.96 16.50
C LEU A 245 -7.24 10.26 16.42
N LYS A 246 -8.09 9.28 16.73
CA LYS A 246 -9.56 9.48 16.78
C LYS A 246 -9.97 10.47 17.88
N LYS A 247 -9.41 10.36 19.08
CA LYS A 247 -9.67 11.29 20.18
C LYS A 247 -9.30 12.73 19.83
N ASN A 248 -8.22 12.92 19.07
CA ASN A 248 -7.73 14.24 18.65
C ASN A 248 -8.44 14.75 17.36
N ASN A 249 -9.44 14.02 16.84
CA ASN A 249 -10.12 14.33 15.57
C ASN A 249 -9.16 14.42 14.37
N VAL A 250 -8.09 13.64 14.38
CA VAL A 250 -7.19 13.51 13.23
C VAL A 250 -7.92 12.78 12.09
N PRO A 251 -7.83 13.25 10.84
CA PRO A 251 -8.61 12.73 9.72
C PRO A 251 -8.06 11.40 9.17
N ILE A 252 -8.08 10.36 10.00
CA ILE A 252 -7.76 8.98 9.62
C ILE A 252 -9.03 8.21 9.24
N ASP A 253 -8.99 7.48 8.14
CA ASP A 253 -10.13 6.72 7.61
C ASP A 253 -9.97 5.20 7.76
N ALA A 254 -8.74 4.67 7.73
CA ALA A 254 -8.50 3.23 7.72
C ALA A 254 -7.18 2.82 8.37
N LEU A 255 -7.14 1.54 8.81
CA LEU A 255 -5.93 0.80 9.11
C LEU A 255 -5.53 -0.05 7.91
N GLY A 256 -4.30 0.11 7.43
CA GLY A 256 -3.65 -0.80 6.50
C GLY A 256 -2.94 -1.92 7.27
N VAL A 257 -3.27 -3.15 6.92
CA VAL A 257 -2.60 -4.37 7.39
C VAL A 257 -1.74 -4.86 6.25
N GLN A 258 -0.41 -4.76 6.37
CA GLN A 258 0.51 -5.17 5.30
C GLN A 258 0.33 -6.65 4.93
N ALA A 259 0.15 -7.51 5.92
CA ALA A 259 -0.08 -8.94 5.71
C ALA A 259 1.09 -9.66 5.02
N HIS A 260 2.33 -9.32 5.38
CA HIS A 260 3.50 -10.15 5.09
C HIS A 260 3.44 -11.39 5.99
N ILE A 261 2.95 -12.50 5.45
CA ILE A 261 2.58 -13.70 6.21
C ILE A 261 3.68 -14.74 6.10
N GLY A 262 3.98 -15.40 7.22
CA GLY A 262 4.96 -16.47 7.26
C GLY A 262 6.18 -16.15 8.11
N PRO A 263 7.02 -17.17 8.40
CA PRO A 263 8.20 -17.04 9.26
C PRO A 263 9.17 -15.99 8.73
N GLY A 264 9.55 -15.05 9.60
CA GLY A 264 10.56 -14.04 9.31
C GLY A 264 10.07 -12.78 8.62
N ALA A 265 8.82 -12.71 8.16
CA ALA A 265 8.24 -11.49 7.61
C ALA A 265 7.62 -10.61 8.70
N SER A 266 6.85 -11.19 9.63
CA SER A 266 6.17 -10.46 10.71
C SER A 266 5.90 -11.32 11.94
N ASP A 267 6.84 -12.18 12.37
CA ASP A 267 6.65 -13.11 13.51
C ASP A 267 5.39 -14.00 13.45
N SER A 268 4.75 -14.09 12.28
CA SER A 268 3.58 -14.95 12.09
C SER A 268 4.00 -16.43 11.93
N THR A 269 4.84 -16.89 12.83
CA THR A 269 5.29 -18.31 12.89
C THR A 269 4.18 -19.26 13.31
N ASN A 270 3.11 -18.72 13.92
CA ASN A 270 1.97 -19.47 14.40
C ASN A 270 0.84 -19.43 13.40
N THR A 271 0.06 -20.51 13.33
CA THR A 271 -1.16 -20.55 12.53
C THR A 271 -2.20 -19.55 13.05
N LEU A 272 -3.02 -19.02 12.16
CA LEU A 272 -4.16 -18.16 12.53
C LEU A 272 -5.31 -19.05 13.02
N GLU A 273 -5.14 -19.72 14.16
CA GLU A 273 -6.10 -20.65 14.73
C GLU A 273 -6.14 -20.51 16.25
N GLY A 274 -7.23 -20.96 16.87
CA GLY A 274 -7.38 -20.98 18.33
C GLY A 274 -7.23 -19.59 18.95
N GLU A 275 -6.35 -19.48 19.95
CA GLU A 275 -6.13 -18.21 20.67
C GLU A 275 -5.57 -17.10 19.78
N ASN A 276 -4.80 -17.44 18.76
CA ASN A 276 -4.28 -16.46 17.81
C ASN A 276 -5.40 -15.82 16.98
N GLU A 277 -6.35 -16.62 16.50
CA GLU A 277 -7.51 -16.08 15.75
C GLU A 277 -8.40 -15.24 16.67
N VAL A 278 -8.66 -15.69 17.90
CA VAL A 278 -9.43 -14.92 18.89
C VAL A 278 -8.77 -13.57 19.16
N ALA A 279 -7.47 -13.55 19.41
CA ALA A 279 -6.72 -12.31 19.65
C ALA A 279 -6.70 -11.38 18.44
N TRP A 280 -6.58 -11.94 17.22
CA TRP A 280 -6.60 -11.18 15.98
C TRP A 280 -7.97 -10.56 15.70
N ARG A 281 -9.05 -11.36 15.85
CA ARG A 281 -10.42 -10.84 15.70
C ARG A 281 -10.72 -9.75 16.71
N LYS A 282 -10.32 -9.93 17.98
CA LYS A 282 -10.47 -8.89 18.99
C LYS A 282 -9.81 -7.58 18.57
N PHE A 283 -8.56 -7.63 18.06
CA PHE A 283 -7.87 -6.44 17.56
C PHE A 283 -8.63 -5.78 16.39
N LEU A 284 -9.09 -6.57 15.41
CA LEU A 284 -9.86 -6.04 14.29
C LEU A 284 -11.21 -5.46 14.70
N ASP A 285 -11.87 -6.06 15.71
CA ASP A 285 -13.12 -5.55 16.28
C ASP A 285 -12.90 -4.20 16.98
N GLU A 286 -11.80 -4.04 17.71
CA GLU A 286 -11.40 -2.78 18.34
C GLU A 286 -11.14 -1.71 17.29
N VAL A 287 -10.42 -2.02 16.21
CA VAL A 287 -10.15 -1.09 15.09
C VAL A 287 -11.46 -0.66 14.41
N THR A 288 -12.34 -1.62 14.08
CA THR A 288 -13.62 -1.30 13.44
C THR A 288 -14.57 -0.58 14.38
N GLY A 289 -14.47 -0.85 15.69
CA GLY A 289 -15.19 -0.13 16.75
C GLY A 289 -14.83 1.35 16.85
N LEU A 290 -13.61 1.74 16.42
CA LEU A 290 -13.21 3.14 16.27
C LEU A 290 -13.81 3.81 15.02
N GLY A 291 -14.59 3.09 14.21
CA GLY A 291 -15.15 3.56 12.94
C GLY A 291 -14.14 3.62 11.82
N LEU A 292 -13.09 2.80 11.85
CA LEU A 292 -12.08 2.71 10.80
C LEU A 292 -12.38 1.54 9.85
N ASP A 293 -12.09 1.75 8.56
CA ASP A 293 -12.01 0.66 7.59
C ASP A 293 -10.72 -0.14 7.78
N ILE A 294 -10.68 -1.36 7.23
CA ILE A 294 -9.50 -2.22 7.18
C ILE A 294 -9.12 -2.42 5.71
N ILE A 295 -7.82 -2.42 5.44
CA ILE A 295 -7.25 -2.71 4.11
C ILE A 295 -6.16 -3.76 4.28
N ILE A 296 -6.14 -4.79 3.43
CA ILE A 296 -4.96 -5.61 3.22
C ILE A 296 -4.12 -4.91 2.16
N THR A 297 -2.92 -4.45 2.53
CA THR A 297 -2.16 -3.49 1.70
C THR A 297 -1.00 -4.10 0.92
N GLU A 298 -0.42 -5.23 1.38
CA GLU A 298 0.88 -5.70 0.87
C GLU A 298 1.05 -7.23 0.99
N PHE A 299 -0.03 -8.01 0.92
CA PHE A 299 0.10 -9.42 1.25
C PHE A 299 1.11 -10.17 0.36
N ASP A 300 1.89 -11.01 1.01
CA ASP A 300 2.70 -12.09 0.44
C ASP A 300 2.87 -13.21 1.49
N PHE A 301 3.35 -14.39 1.04
CA PHE A 301 3.42 -15.56 1.90
C PHE A 301 4.84 -16.15 1.93
N GLY A 302 5.52 -16.03 3.08
CA GLY A 302 6.81 -16.68 3.31
C GLY A 302 6.67 -18.20 3.37
N ASP A 303 7.63 -18.92 2.76
CA ASP A 303 7.66 -20.39 2.69
C ASP A 303 8.95 -20.99 3.22
N GLN A 304 9.75 -20.23 3.99
CA GLN A 304 11.12 -20.63 4.38
C GLN A 304 11.18 -21.85 5.29
N THR A 305 10.13 -22.17 6.05
CA THR A 305 10.06 -23.34 6.93
C THR A 305 9.31 -24.53 6.31
N LEU A 306 8.75 -24.34 5.11
CA LEU A 306 8.00 -25.37 4.41
C LEU A 306 8.93 -26.38 3.71
N PRO A 307 8.45 -27.60 3.37
CA PRO A 307 9.26 -28.62 2.70
C PRO A 307 9.92 -28.13 1.41
N ALA A 308 10.96 -28.86 0.95
CA ALA A 308 11.67 -28.51 -0.29
C ALA A 308 10.82 -28.69 -1.56
N ASP A 309 9.87 -29.63 -1.56
CA ASP A 309 8.99 -29.90 -2.69
C ASP A 309 8.11 -28.69 -3.02
N ALA A 310 8.15 -28.24 -4.28
CA ALA A 310 7.46 -27.01 -4.70
C ALA A 310 5.92 -27.16 -4.65
N ALA A 311 5.39 -28.32 -5.00
CA ALA A 311 3.95 -28.55 -4.99
C ALA A 311 3.41 -28.59 -3.56
N ALA A 312 4.12 -29.23 -2.64
CA ALA A 312 3.76 -29.23 -1.22
C ALA A 312 3.83 -27.82 -0.60
N ARG A 313 4.84 -27.01 -0.98
CA ARG A 313 4.95 -25.59 -0.54
C ARG A 313 3.77 -24.77 -1.05
N ASP A 314 3.49 -24.85 -2.34
CA ASP A 314 2.41 -24.08 -2.96
C ASP A 314 1.04 -24.45 -2.37
N ALA A 315 0.82 -25.73 -2.07
CA ALA A 315 -0.40 -26.21 -1.42
C ALA A 315 -0.52 -25.66 0.03
N ALA A 316 0.57 -25.69 0.80
CA ALA A 316 0.58 -25.19 2.18
C ALA A 316 0.37 -23.66 2.22
N VAL A 317 1.03 -22.92 1.34
CA VAL A 317 0.82 -21.46 1.19
C VAL A 317 -0.64 -21.16 0.84
N ALA A 318 -1.23 -21.90 -0.11
CA ALA A 318 -2.62 -21.71 -0.52
C ALA A 318 -3.61 -22.00 0.62
N ALA A 319 -3.39 -23.03 1.41
CA ALA A 319 -4.23 -23.36 2.56
C ALA A 319 -4.18 -22.26 3.62
N THR A 320 -2.98 -21.78 3.99
CA THR A 320 -2.78 -20.67 4.93
C THR A 320 -3.44 -19.39 4.42
N ALA A 321 -3.26 -19.08 3.14
CA ALA A 321 -3.85 -17.92 2.51
C ALA A 321 -5.38 -17.96 2.53
N LYS A 322 -5.96 -19.10 2.17
CA LYS A 322 -7.43 -19.28 2.16
C LYS A 322 -8.02 -18.99 3.53
N HIS A 323 -7.45 -19.59 4.59
CA HIS A 323 -7.92 -19.37 5.95
C HIS A 323 -7.77 -17.90 6.39
N TYR A 324 -6.61 -17.29 6.14
CA TYR A 324 -6.38 -15.88 6.43
C TYR A 324 -7.40 -14.97 5.73
N PHE A 325 -7.62 -15.16 4.44
CA PHE A 325 -8.59 -14.36 3.69
C PHE A 325 -10.02 -14.61 4.15
N ASP A 326 -10.40 -15.83 4.54
CA ASP A 326 -11.74 -16.11 5.07
C ASP A 326 -12.00 -15.33 6.38
N VAL A 327 -10.99 -15.27 7.28
CA VAL A 327 -11.07 -14.46 8.50
C VAL A 327 -11.18 -12.98 8.15
N MET A 328 -10.27 -12.45 7.34
CA MET A 328 -10.23 -11.02 7.02
C MET A 328 -11.46 -10.57 6.22
N LEU A 329 -11.88 -11.34 5.23
CA LEU A 329 -13.03 -11.01 4.39
C LEU A 329 -14.37 -11.16 5.09
N SER A 330 -14.43 -11.74 6.29
CA SER A 330 -15.63 -11.72 7.13
C SER A 330 -15.97 -10.29 7.63
N TYR A 331 -15.00 -9.39 7.68
CA TYR A 331 -15.17 -7.99 8.05
C TYR A 331 -15.69 -7.16 6.88
N LYS A 332 -16.91 -6.65 6.98
CA LYS A 332 -17.52 -5.82 5.92
C LYS A 332 -16.83 -4.46 5.74
N ASN A 333 -16.08 -4.02 6.75
CA ASN A 333 -15.24 -2.83 6.71
C ASN A 333 -13.93 -3.04 5.91
N LEU A 334 -13.59 -4.28 5.52
CA LEU A 334 -12.48 -4.54 4.62
C LEU A 334 -12.93 -4.34 3.17
N ARG A 335 -12.24 -3.44 2.42
CA ARG A 335 -12.66 -3.03 1.08
C ARG A 335 -11.64 -3.31 0.00
N TYR A 336 -10.37 -3.41 0.37
CA TYR A 336 -9.25 -3.55 -0.56
C TYR A 336 -8.33 -4.67 -0.14
N VAL A 337 -7.86 -5.43 -1.14
CA VAL A 337 -6.87 -6.50 -0.96
C VAL A 337 -5.75 -6.30 -1.98
N MET A 338 -4.57 -5.91 -1.51
CA MET A 338 -3.39 -5.65 -2.35
C MET A 338 -2.32 -6.69 -2.09
N ALA A 339 -1.83 -7.33 -3.16
CA ALA A 339 -0.63 -8.16 -3.13
C ALA A 339 0.63 -7.30 -3.15
N TRP A 340 1.74 -7.80 -2.60
CA TRP A 340 3.05 -7.15 -2.75
C TRP A 340 3.87 -7.80 -3.87
N GLY A 341 3.30 -7.77 -5.06
CA GLY A 341 3.79 -8.38 -6.29
C GLY A 341 2.85 -9.48 -6.81
N MET A 342 3.01 -9.81 -8.08
CA MET A 342 2.22 -10.85 -8.75
C MET A 342 3.03 -12.09 -9.11
N ILE A 343 4.34 -11.94 -9.39
CA ILE A 343 5.21 -12.99 -9.93
C ILE A 343 6.36 -13.26 -8.97
N ASP A 344 6.58 -14.51 -8.61
CA ASP A 344 7.57 -14.95 -7.61
C ASP A 344 8.98 -14.37 -7.83
N LYS A 345 9.47 -14.31 -9.07
CA LYS A 345 10.82 -13.82 -9.39
C LYS A 345 11.06 -12.34 -9.05
N TYR A 346 9.99 -11.58 -8.88
CA TYR A 346 10.07 -10.15 -8.52
C TYR A 346 9.81 -9.89 -7.03
N SER A 347 9.58 -10.93 -6.24
CA SER A 347 9.31 -10.76 -4.82
C SER A 347 10.54 -10.29 -4.04
N TRP A 348 10.35 -9.26 -3.21
CA TRP A 348 11.35 -8.76 -2.27
C TRP A 348 11.80 -9.81 -1.24
N LEU A 349 10.95 -10.80 -0.95
CA LEU A 349 11.25 -11.87 0.00
C LEU A 349 12.38 -12.79 -0.47
N ARG A 350 12.68 -12.85 -1.77
CA ARG A 350 13.80 -13.64 -2.29
C ARG A 350 15.15 -13.07 -1.89
N ASP A 351 15.24 -11.74 -1.84
CA ASP A 351 16.50 -11.05 -1.53
C ASP A 351 16.71 -10.90 -0.02
N ARG A 352 15.62 -10.66 0.74
CA ARG A 352 15.74 -10.32 2.15
C ARG A 352 15.78 -11.49 3.12
N MET A 353 15.15 -12.59 2.78
CA MET A 353 15.01 -13.74 3.69
C MET A 353 15.14 -15.04 2.91
N PRO A 354 16.33 -15.34 2.38
CA PRO A 354 16.54 -16.56 1.62
C PRO A 354 16.26 -17.80 2.49
N ARG A 355 15.85 -18.88 1.85
CA ARG A 355 15.67 -20.18 2.49
C ARG A 355 17.04 -20.77 2.84
N ALA A 356 17.12 -21.48 3.97
CA ALA A 356 18.35 -22.13 4.41
C ALA A 356 18.82 -23.26 3.48
N ASP A 357 17.88 -23.85 2.72
CA ASP A 357 18.17 -24.90 1.73
C ASP A 357 18.61 -24.36 0.35
N GLY A 358 18.71 -23.04 0.19
CA GLY A 358 19.11 -22.37 -1.06
C GLY A 358 18.05 -22.36 -2.15
N LEU A 359 16.88 -22.94 -1.92
CA LEU A 359 15.77 -22.89 -2.88
C LEU A 359 15.12 -21.48 -2.93
N LEU A 360 14.66 -21.10 -4.11
CA LEU A 360 13.95 -19.83 -4.27
C LEU A 360 12.58 -19.88 -3.58
N LYS A 361 12.19 -18.76 -2.96
CA LYS A 361 10.86 -18.58 -2.38
C LYS A 361 9.77 -18.49 -3.44
N ARG A 362 8.56 -18.90 -3.05
CA ARG A 362 7.37 -18.95 -3.91
C ARG A 362 6.18 -18.21 -3.24
N PRO A 363 6.32 -16.90 -2.96
CA PRO A 363 5.38 -16.18 -2.08
C PRO A 363 4.14 -15.60 -2.76
N LEU A 364 4.08 -15.55 -4.11
CA LEU A 364 3.14 -14.75 -4.86
C LEU A 364 2.18 -15.60 -5.70
N PRO A 365 1.10 -15.02 -6.26
CA PRO A 365 0.06 -15.76 -6.98
C PRO A 365 0.51 -16.47 -8.24
N TYR A 366 1.60 -16.03 -8.88
CA TYR A 366 2.15 -16.60 -10.11
C TYR A 366 3.60 -17.00 -9.91
N ASP A 367 4.01 -18.09 -10.58
CA ASP A 367 5.39 -18.57 -10.54
C ASP A 367 6.31 -17.82 -11.52
N ASP A 368 7.60 -18.26 -11.59
CA ASP A 368 8.61 -17.65 -12.45
C ASP A 368 8.33 -17.81 -13.95
N ASP A 369 7.57 -18.85 -14.31
CA ASP A 369 7.13 -19.13 -15.67
C ASP A 369 5.79 -18.44 -16.01
N TYR A 370 5.28 -17.60 -15.10
CA TYR A 370 4.04 -16.83 -15.21
C TYR A 370 2.78 -17.72 -15.19
N GLN A 371 2.88 -18.92 -14.60
CA GLN A 371 1.74 -19.80 -14.41
C GLN A 371 1.03 -19.48 -13.09
N PRO A 372 -0.32 -19.53 -13.07
CA PRO A 372 -1.06 -19.34 -11.83
C PRO A 372 -0.79 -20.49 -10.87
N LYS A 373 -0.56 -20.14 -9.61
CA LYS A 373 -0.29 -21.08 -8.53
C LYS A 373 -1.56 -21.38 -7.71
N PRO A 374 -1.56 -22.44 -6.88
CA PRO A 374 -2.65 -22.71 -5.93
C PRO A 374 -3.02 -21.49 -5.06
N LEU A 375 -2.09 -20.61 -4.76
CA LEU A 375 -2.36 -19.33 -4.05
C LEU A 375 -3.35 -18.45 -4.81
N ARG A 376 -3.21 -18.32 -6.13
CA ARG A 376 -4.16 -17.54 -6.96
C ARG A 376 -5.59 -18.09 -6.82
N GLU A 377 -5.75 -19.41 -6.85
CA GLU A 377 -7.07 -20.04 -6.70
C GLU A 377 -7.62 -19.95 -5.28
N ALA A 378 -6.75 -19.99 -4.26
CA ALA A 378 -7.15 -19.77 -2.87
C ALA A 378 -7.73 -18.36 -2.66
N ILE A 379 -7.10 -17.34 -3.23
CA ILE A 379 -7.59 -15.95 -3.23
C ILE A 379 -8.93 -15.86 -3.96
N ALA A 380 -9.03 -16.43 -5.15
CA ALA A 380 -10.27 -16.47 -5.95
C ALA A 380 -11.42 -17.14 -5.20
N ALA A 381 -11.14 -18.27 -4.53
CA ALA A 381 -12.12 -18.98 -3.71
C ALA A 381 -12.58 -18.15 -2.50
N ALA A 382 -11.66 -17.44 -1.86
CA ALA A 382 -11.98 -16.55 -0.74
C ALA A 382 -12.87 -15.37 -1.20
N PHE A 383 -12.60 -14.76 -2.37
CA PHE A 383 -13.48 -13.73 -2.91
C PHE A 383 -14.88 -14.26 -3.26
N ARG A 384 -14.99 -15.46 -3.87
CA ARG A 384 -16.31 -16.06 -4.16
C ARG A 384 -17.12 -16.28 -2.88
N ALA A 385 -16.48 -16.70 -1.78
CA ALA A 385 -17.11 -16.95 -0.49
C ALA A 385 -17.40 -15.67 0.32
N ALA A 386 -16.74 -14.56 0.01
CA ALA A 386 -16.85 -13.33 0.78
C ALA A 386 -18.30 -12.78 0.80
N PRO A 387 -18.76 -12.21 1.93
CA PRO A 387 -20.06 -11.54 1.98
C PRO A 387 -20.05 -10.30 1.05
N GLU A 388 -21.21 -10.03 0.45
CA GLU A 388 -21.40 -8.83 -0.36
C GLU A 388 -21.35 -7.56 0.48
N ARG A 389 -20.82 -6.49 -0.11
CA ARG A 389 -20.74 -5.15 0.49
C ARG A 389 -21.00 -4.09 -0.56
N ARG A 390 -21.46 -2.90 -0.11
CA ARG A 390 -21.61 -1.76 -1.01
C ARG A 390 -20.25 -1.17 -1.35
N TRP A 391 -20.04 -0.91 -2.63
CA TRP A 391 -18.91 -0.09 -3.08
C TRP A 391 -19.18 1.38 -2.74
N LEU A 392 -18.24 2.08 -2.11
CA LEU A 392 -18.44 3.45 -1.61
C LEU A 392 -17.79 4.56 -2.45
N LEU A 393 -17.00 4.20 -3.46
CA LEU A 393 -16.50 5.20 -4.42
C LEU A 393 -17.50 5.27 -5.59
N SER A 394 -18.42 6.18 -5.51
CA SER A 394 -19.32 6.59 -6.61
C SER A 394 -18.86 7.93 -7.17
#